data_773dfdad3725309ca5eb0b649398fc3a
#
_entry.id   773dfdad3725309ca5eb0b649398fc3a
#
_cell.length_a   1.000
_cell.length_b   1.000
_cell.length_c   1.000
_cell.angle_alpha   90.00
_cell.angle_beta   90.00
_cell.angle_gamma   90.00
#
_symmetry.space_group_name_H-M   'P 1'
#
loop_
_entity.id
_entity.type
_entity.pdbx_description
1 polymer ?
#
loop_
_entity_poly.entity_id
_entity_poly.type
_entity_poly.pdbx_seq_one_letter_code
_entity_poly.pdbx_strand_id
1 'polypeptide(L)'
;MKITTPNVTLEGDSIEAILEQYGLDCLCSADLRGADLRGASLSHIDLRGADLWSANLSYANLSYANLSDANLNRADLNGADLRGVNLSGADLSYADLSHANHVKLSLAKISILPDEGDIIGWKKAYVDGTMLPKPVIVKLLIPSDAQRSNATGRKCRASTARVLDLQDKQGNSLPPDTTAYSGYDTDFTYKKGKTVHVEDFDTNRWNECATGIHFFITRIEAVEY
;
A
#
# COMPACT_ATOMS: atom_id res chain seq x y z
N MET A 1 -13.91 -28.57 4.06
CA MET A 1 -13.18 -27.46 3.42
C MET A 1 -11.87 -27.97 2.88
N LYS A 2 -11.40 -27.42 1.78
CA LYS A 2 -10.13 -27.79 1.17
C LYS A 2 -9.38 -26.52 0.80
N ILE A 3 -8.16 -26.39 1.33
CA ILE A 3 -7.24 -25.32 0.96
C ILE A 3 -6.16 -25.93 0.08
N THR A 4 -6.15 -25.61 -1.19
CA THR A 4 -5.13 -26.09 -2.14
C THR A 4 -4.22 -24.95 -2.50
N THR A 5 -2.93 -25.13 -2.26
CA THR A 5 -1.86 -24.25 -2.70
C THR A 5 -0.94 -25.00 -3.68
N PRO A 6 -0.03 -24.32 -4.37
CA PRO A 6 0.94 -25.00 -5.24
C PRO A 6 1.76 -26.09 -4.53
N ASN A 7 1.96 -25.97 -3.23
CA ASN A 7 2.89 -26.79 -2.46
C ASN A 7 2.22 -27.78 -1.49
N VAL A 8 0.97 -27.51 -1.07
CA VAL A 8 0.27 -28.31 -0.08
C VAL A 8 -1.25 -28.23 -0.26
N THR A 9 -1.91 -29.33 0.05
CA THR A 9 -3.37 -29.37 0.18
C THR A 9 -3.72 -29.68 1.64
N LEU A 10 -4.50 -28.80 2.27
CA LEU A 10 -5.05 -28.96 3.60
C LEU A 10 -6.54 -29.28 3.47
N GLU A 11 -7.02 -30.33 4.10
CA GLU A 11 -8.43 -30.74 4.05
C GLU A 11 -8.98 -30.92 5.46
N GLY A 12 -10.19 -30.44 5.70
CA GLY A 12 -10.89 -30.57 6.96
C GLY A 12 -12.32 -30.02 6.86
N ASP A 13 -13.12 -30.21 7.89
CA ASP A 13 -14.51 -29.75 7.93
C ASP A 13 -14.61 -28.23 8.12
N SER A 14 -13.63 -27.63 8.81
CA SER A 14 -13.52 -26.18 9.03
C SER A 14 -12.03 -25.74 9.06
N ILE A 15 -11.78 -24.44 9.15
CA ILE A 15 -10.41 -23.91 9.36
C ILE A 15 -9.84 -24.40 10.69
N GLU A 16 -10.63 -24.38 11.74
CA GLU A 16 -10.22 -24.84 13.06
C GLU A 16 -9.80 -26.31 13.02
N ALA A 17 -10.59 -27.16 12.36
CA ALA A 17 -10.28 -28.57 12.18
C ALA A 17 -9.00 -28.78 11.35
N ILE A 18 -8.75 -27.93 10.33
CA ILE A 18 -7.52 -27.93 9.56
C ILE A 18 -6.33 -27.56 10.44
N LEU A 19 -6.41 -26.45 11.19
CA LEU A 19 -5.34 -26.01 12.08
C LEU A 19 -5.00 -27.09 13.11
N GLU A 20 -5.99 -27.66 13.76
CA GLU A 20 -5.80 -28.74 14.74
C GLU A 20 -5.17 -29.99 14.10
N GLN A 21 -5.71 -30.45 12.97
CA GLN A 21 -5.23 -31.64 12.26
C GLN A 21 -3.76 -31.54 11.84
N TYR A 22 -3.32 -30.35 11.41
CA TYR A 22 -1.97 -30.12 10.93
C TYR A 22 -1.04 -29.49 11.97
N GLY A 23 -1.51 -29.34 13.23
CA GLY A 23 -0.74 -28.79 14.34
C GLY A 23 -0.35 -27.31 14.12
N LEU A 24 -1.23 -26.53 13.50
CA LEU A 24 -1.00 -25.12 13.20
C LEU A 24 -1.75 -24.24 14.20
N ASP A 25 -1.08 -23.27 14.78
CA ASP A 25 -1.71 -22.29 15.67
C ASP A 25 -2.45 -21.19 14.91
N CYS A 26 -2.02 -20.90 13.68
CA CYS A 26 -2.59 -19.89 12.79
C CYS A 26 -2.21 -20.16 11.33
N LEU A 27 -2.72 -19.34 10.40
CA LEU A 27 -2.25 -19.29 9.02
C LEU A 27 -1.27 -18.12 8.80
N CYS A 28 -0.59 -17.68 9.84
CA CYS A 28 0.38 -16.60 9.80
C CYS A 28 1.54 -16.96 8.87
N SER A 29 1.88 -16.05 7.96
CA SER A 29 2.93 -16.24 6.95
C SER A 29 2.77 -17.51 6.09
N ALA A 30 1.58 -18.09 6.02
CA ALA A 30 1.31 -19.27 5.20
C ALA A 30 1.41 -18.92 3.71
N ASP A 31 1.94 -19.85 2.90
CA ASP A 31 1.88 -19.76 1.44
C ASP A 31 0.50 -20.26 0.97
N LEU A 32 -0.38 -19.30 0.67
CA LEU A 32 -1.76 -19.51 0.21
C LEU A 32 -1.96 -18.97 -1.21
N ARG A 33 -0.88 -18.83 -1.98
CA ARG A 33 -0.93 -18.32 -3.36
C ARG A 33 -1.85 -19.16 -4.24
N GLY A 34 -2.79 -18.49 -4.91
CA GLY A 34 -3.77 -19.15 -5.77
C GLY A 34 -4.74 -20.09 -5.04
N ALA A 35 -4.80 -20.06 -3.71
CA ALA A 35 -5.71 -20.90 -2.94
C ALA A 35 -7.17 -20.61 -3.29
N ASP A 36 -8.02 -21.65 -3.41
CA ASP A 36 -9.47 -21.49 -3.49
C ASP A 36 -10.07 -21.48 -2.09
N LEU A 37 -10.39 -20.27 -1.61
CA LEU A 37 -10.99 -19.97 -0.32
C LEU A 37 -12.39 -19.37 -0.50
N ARG A 38 -13.03 -19.58 -1.64
CA ARG A 38 -14.33 -19.04 -1.98
C ARG A 38 -15.40 -19.48 -0.96
N GLY A 39 -16.10 -18.48 -0.40
CA GLY A 39 -17.14 -18.69 0.60
C GLY A 39 -16.63 -19.28 1.92
N ALA A 40 -15.32 -19.31 2.15
CA ALA A 40 -14.74 -19.84 3.37
C ALA A 40 -15.16 -19.03 4.62
N SER A 41 -15.36 -19.72 5.74
CA SER A 41 -15.54 -19.10 7.05
C SER A 41 -14.16 -18.83 7.67
N LEU A 42 -13.67 -17.59 7.53
CA LEU A 42 -12.36 -17.13 7.99
C LEU A 42 -12.49 -16.01 9.04
N SER A 43 -13.64 -15.95 9.70
CA SER A 43 -13.85 -14.93 10.74
C SER A 43 -12.88 -15.13 11.91
N HIS A 44 -12.34 -14.01 12.42
CA HIS A 44 -11.37 -13.99 13.51
C HIS A 44 -10.03 -14.70 13.23
N ILE A 45 -9.80 -15.21 12.02
CA ILE A 45 -8.56 -15.92 11.68
C ILE A 45 -7.34 -14.97 11.70
N ASP A 46 -6.20 -15.51 12.11
CA ASP A 46 -4.92 -14.82 12.01
C ASP A 46 -4.19 -15.25 10.73
N LEU A 47 -4.11 -14.33 9.77
CA LEU A 47 -3.48 -14.45 8.45
C LEU A 47 -2.34 -13.42 8.29
N ARG A 48 -1.76 -12.94 9.38
CA ARG A 48 -0.66 -11.96 9.33
C ARG A 48 0.48 -12.44 8.45
N GLY A 49 0.89 -11.57 7.51
CA GLY A 49 2.00 -11.85 6.60
C GLY A 49 1.76 -13.03 5.65
N ALA A 50 0.54 -13.59 5.57
CA ALA A 50 0.25 -14.68 4.65
C ALA A 50 0.40 -14.22 3.19
N ASP A 51 0.91 -15.09 2.33
CA ASP A 51 0.97 -14.85 0.90
C ASP A 51 -0.31 -15.40 0.23
N LEU A 52 -1.25 -14.51 -0.04
CA LEU A 52 -2.54 -14.75 -0.68
C LEU A 52 -2.55 -14.25 -2.14
N TRP A 53 -1.37 -14.14 -2.77
CA TRP A 53 -1.26 -13.71 -4.16
C TRP A 53 -2.19 -14.50 -5.08
N SER A 54 -3.07 -13.81 -5.83
CA SER A 54 -4.08 -14.42 -6.71
C SER A 54 -5.01 -15.45 -6.04
N ALA A 55 -5.16 -15.46 -4.72
CA ALA A 55 -6.11 -16.34 -4.04
C ALA A 55 -7.55 -15.93 -4.35
N ASN A 56 -8.46 -16.91 -4.41
CA ASN A 56 -9.88 -16.69 -4.55
C ASN A 56 -10.54 -16.66 -3.16
N LEU A 57 -10.85 -15.47 -2.68
CA LEU A 57 -11.55 -15.19 -1.41
C LEU A 57 -12.97 -14.66 -1.65
N SER A 58 -13.51 -14.86 -2.87
CA SER A 58 -14.83 -14.35 -3.20
C SER A 58 -15.90 -14.93 -2.28
N TYR A 59 -16.78 -14.07 -1.78
CA TYR A 59 -17.83 -14.39 -0.81
C TYR A 59 -17.33 -14.98 0.52
N ALA A 60 -16.04 -14.94 0.82
CA ALA A 60 -15.51 -15.40 2.10
C ALA A 60 -15.96 -14.48 3.25
N ASN A 61 -16.19 -15.07 4.41
CA ASN A 61 -16.38 -14.31 5.64
C ASN A 61 -15.03 -14.07 6.32
N LEU A 62 -14.47 -12.89 6.14
CA LEU A 62 -13.21 -12.42 6.75
C LEU A 62 -13.46 -11.49 7.94
N SER A 63 -14.69 -11.44 8.48
CA SER A 63 -15.02 -10.52 9.56
C SER A 63 -14.09 -10.70 10.75
N TYR A 64 -13.50 -9.56 11.21
CA TYR A 64 -12.54 -9.49 12.30
C TYR A 64 -11.24 -10.30 12.09
N ALA A 65 -10.96 -10.76 10.88
CA ALA A 65 -9.69 -11.41 10.56
C ALA A 65 -8.51 -10.42 10.63
N ASN A 66 -7.33 -10.95 10.93
CA ASN A 66 -6.10 -10.18 10.91
C ASN A 66 -5.29 -10.50 9.65
N LEU A 67 -5.32 -9.61 8.68
CA LEU A 67 -4.59 -9.67 7.41
C LEU A 67 -3.44 -8.65 7.36
N SER A 68 -2.95 -8.19 8.53
CA SER A 68 -1.83 -7.24 8.53
C SER A 68 -0.61 -7.83 7.83
N ASP A 69 0.04 -6.99 7.04
CA ASP A 69 1.24 -7.34 6.25
C ASP A 69 1.03 -8.51 5.24
N ALA A 70 -0.21 -8.96 4.99
CA ALA A 70 -0.51 -10.01 4.03
C ALA A 70 -0.35 -9.53 2.57
N ASN A 71 0.11 -10.42 1.70
CA ASN A 71 0.13 -10.19 0.27
C ASN A 71 -1.20 -10.63 -0.36
N LEU A 72 -2.09 -9.69 -0.65
CA LEU A 72 -3.37 -9.89 -1.32
C LEU A 72 -3.34 -9.43 -2.79
N ASN A 73 -2.13 -9.27 -3.36
CA ASN A 73 -1.97 -8.83 -4.74
C ASN A 73 -2.74 -9.76 -5.70
N ARG A 74 -3.61 -9.18 -6.54
CA ARG A 74 -4.50 -9.91 -7.47
C ARG A 74 -5.48 -10.88 -6.81
N ALA A 75 -5.69 -10.83 -5.51
CA ALA A 75 -6.70 -11.67 -4.86
C ALA A 75 -8.12 -11.26 -5.30
N ASP A 76 -9.01 -12.23 -5.44
CA ASP A 76 -10.43 -12.01 -5.66
C ASP A 76 -11.13 -11.96 -4.29
N LEU A 77 -11.55 -10.76 -3.89
CA LEU A 77 -12.33 -10.47 -2.67
C LEU A 77 -13.78 -10.08 -3.01
N ASN A 78 -14.25 -10.39 -4.22
CA ASN A 78 -15.60 -10.02 -4.66
C ASN A 78 -16.65 -10.56 -3.68
N GLY A 79 -17.50 -9.68 -3.16
CA GLY A 79 -18.56 -10.05 -2.22
C GLY A 79 -18.10 -10.52 -0.84
N ALA A 80 -16.81 -10.47 -0.50
CA ALA A 80 -16.29 -10.86 0.81
C ALA A 80 -16.83 -9.95 1.93
N ASP A 81 -17.01 -10.50 3.14
CA ASP A 81 -17.31 -9.70 4.34
C ASP A 81 -16.00 -9.28 5.04
N LEU A 82 -15.66 -7.98 4.91
CA LEU A 82 -14.48 -7.37 5.49
C LEU A 82 -14.77 -6.58 6.77
N ARG A 83 -15.86 -6.86 7.45
CA ARG A 83 -16.24 -6.16 8.68
C ARG A 83 -15.18 -6.34 9.77
N GLY A 84 -14.61 -5.23 10.23
CA GLY A 84 -13.62 -5.21 11.31
C GLY A 84 -12.27 -5.86 10.98
N VAL A 85 -12.02 -6.22 9.73
CA VAL A 85 -10.74 -6.78 9.28
C VAL A 85 -9.59 -5.79 9.51
N ASN A 86 -8.43 -6.33 9.91
CA ASN A 86 -7.18 -5.55 9.99
C ASN A 86 -6.37 -5.75 8.70
N LEU A 87 -6.25 -4.71 7.88
CA LEU A 87 -5.50 -4.69 6.62
C LEU A 87 -4.22 -3.84 6.70
N SER A 88 -3.74 -3.51 7.90
CA SER A 88 -2.55 -2.67 8.08
C SER A 88 -1.35 -3.30 7.37
N GLY A 89 -0.71 -2.55 6.46
CA GLY A 89 0.45 -3.04 5.71
C GLY A 89 0.17 -4.10 4.63
N ALA A 90 -1.08 -4.55 4.46
CA ALA A 90 -1.41 -5.54 3.44
C ALA A 90 -1.27 -4.98 2.01
N ASP A 91 -0.73 -5.76 1.08
CA ASP A 91 -0.70 -5.41 -0.34
C ASP A 91 -2.00 -5.87 -1.04
N LEU A 92 -2.86 -4.90 -1.37
CA LEU A 92 -4.11 -5.11 -2.12
C LEU A 92 -4.00 -4.69 -3.59
N SER A 93 -2.78 -4.57 -4.13
CA SER A 93 -2.56 -4.18 -5.53
C SER A 93 -3.28 -5.15 -6.47
N TYR A 94 -4.08 -4.58 -7.39
CA TYR A 94 -4.88 -5.36 -8.34
C TYR A 94 -5.92 -6.32 -7.73
N ALA A 95 -6.19 -6.25 -6.44
CA ALA A 95 -7.24 -7.07 -5.83
C ALA A 95 -8.63 -6.61 -6.28
N ASP A 96 -9.54 -7.57 -6.51
CA ASP A 96 -10.94 -7.29 -6.79
C ASP A 96 -11.74 -7.20 -5.48
N LEU A 97 -12.14 -6.00 -5.10
CA LEU A 97 -12.97 -5.69 -3.93
C LEU A 97 -14.42 -5.37 -4.31
N SER A 98 -14.84 -5.71 -5.55
CA SER A 98 -16.19 -5.48 -6.03
C SER A 98 -17.20 -6.15 -5.10
N HIS A 99 -18.26 -5.41 -4.75
CA HIS A 99 -19.32 -5.91 -3.86
C HIS A 99 -18.87 -6.37 -2.46
N ALA A 100 -17.59 -6.20 -2.09
CA ALA A 100 -17.13 -6.52 -0.74
C ALA A 100 -17.83 -5.62 0.31
N ASN A 101 -18.27 -6.25 1.40
CA ASN A 101 -18.99 -5.56 2.47
C ASN A 101 -18.03 -4.89 3.45
N HIS A 102 -18.43 -3.73 3.99
CA HIS A 102 -17.69 -2.99 5.02
C HIS A 102 -16.28 -2.50 4.63
N VAL A 103 -15.89 -2.62 3.38
CA VAL A 103 -14.57 -2.24 2.86
C VAL A 103 -14.21 -0.79 3.20
N LYS A 104 -15.15 0.15 3.04
CA LYS A 104 -14.92 1.59 3.31
C LYS A 104 -14.47 1.85 4.75
N LEU A 105 -15.09 1.20 5.73
CA LEU A 105 -14.74 1.39 7.15
C LEU A 105 -13.38 0.75 7.47
N SER A 106 -13.12 -0.43 6.95
CA SER A 106 -11.83 -1.12 7.16
C SER A 106 -10.68 -0.31 6.56
N LEU A 107 -10.89 0.28 5.39
CA LEU A 107 -9.89 1.13 4.73
C LEU A 107 -9.70 2.47 5.42
N ALA A 108 -10.75 3.09 5.93
CA ALA A 108 -10.65 4.35 6.66
C ALA A 108 -9.74 4.23 7.90
N LYS A 109 -9.69 3.06 8.54
CA LYS A 109 -8.83 2.79 9.70
C LYS A 109 -7.34 2.77 9.37
N ILE A 110 -6.97 2.44 8.13
CA ILE A 110 -5.58 2.38 7.67
C ILE A 110 -5.20 3.56 6.78
N SER A 111 -6.16 4.42 6.41
CA SER A 111 -5.86 5.62 5.62
C SER A 111 -5.04 6.60 6.46
N ILE A 112 -3.88 6.99 5.93
CA ILE A 112 -2.99 7.98 6.55
C ILE A 112 -3.13 9.36 5.94
N LEU A 113 -3.84 9.47 4.81
CA LEU A 113 -4.12 10.76 4.17
C LEU A 113 -5.40 11.36 4.73
N PRO A 114 -5.38 12.63 5.19
CA PRO A 114 -6.60 13.34 5.53
C PRO A 114 -7.48 13.53 4.29
N ASP A 115 -8.80 13.48 4.48
CA ASP A 115 -9.78 13.68 3.40
C ASP A 115 -9.83 15.14 2.95
N GLU A 116 -9.49 16.08 3.82
CA GLU A 116 -9.58 17.53 3.58
C GLU A 116 -8.26 18.24 3.89
N GLY A 117 -8.12 19.46 3.36
CA GLY A 117 -6.98 20.35 3.62
C GLY A 117 -5.71 20.01 2.83
N ASP A 118 -4.75 20.89 2.95
CA ASP A 118 -3.44 20.73 2.34
C ASP A 118 -2.57 19.78 3.18
N ILE A 119 -1.69 19.03 2.54
CA ILE A 119 -0.82 18.05 3.19
C ILE A 119 0.64 18.40 2.96
N ILE A 120 1.47 18.31 4.00
CA ILE A 120 2.92 18.31 3.84
C ILE A 120 3.38 16.86 3.61
N GLY A 121 3.99 16.64 2.45
CA GLY A 121 4.58 15.36 2.07
C GLY A 121 6.09 15.46 1.89
N TRP A 122 6.75 14.31 1.91
CA TRP A 122 8.19 14.19 1.80
C TRP A 122 8.57 13.10 0.80
N LYS A 123 9.56 13.39 -0.05
CA LYS A 123 9.99 12.47 -1.10
C LYS A 123 11.50 12.45 -1.21
N LYS A 124 12.08 11.27 -1.40
CA LYS A 124 13.47 11.11 -1.82
C LYS A 124 13.59 11.41 -3.32
N ALA A 125 14.56 12.21 -3.66
CA ALA A 125 14.95 12.54 -5.02
C ALA A 125 16.47 12.62 -5.11
N TYR A 126 17.02 12.98 -6.26
CA TYR A 126 18.45 13.00 -6.49
C TYR A 126 18.87 14.30 -7.16
N VAL A 127 20.09 14.73 -6.88
CA VAL A 127 20.79 15.78 -7.60
C VAL A 127 22.06 15.21 -8.19
N ASP A 128 22.58 15.82 -9.25
CA ASP A 128 23.85 15.43 -9.84
C ASP A 128 24.98 15.59 -8.83
N GLY A 129 25.78 14.54 -8.69
CA GLY A 129 26.99 14.54 -7.88
C GLY A 129 28.23 14.42 -8.78
N THR A 130 29.41 14.59 -8.20
CA THR A 130 30.68 14.53 -8.94
C THR A 130 30.98 13.14 -9.51
N MET A 131 30.46 12.07 -8.93
CA MET A 131 30.66 10.67 -9.37
C MET A 131 29.36 9.87 -9.44
N LEU A 132 28.44 10.11 -8.50
CA LEU A 132 27.15 9.38 -8.38
C LEU A 132 26.05 10.37 -7.99
N PRO A 133 24.78 10.08 -8.36
CA PRO A 133 23.62 10.84 -7.91
C PRO A 133 23.58 10.93 -6.39
N LYS A 134 23.41 12.15 -5.88
CA LYS A 134 23.34 12.41 -4.44
C LYS A 134 21.88 12.47 -3.99
N PRO A 135 21.46 11.65 -3.01
CA PRO A 135 20.08 11.69 -2.52
C PRO A 135 19.80 12.99 -1.75
N VAL A 136 18.61 13.53 -2.00
CA VAL A 136 18.07 14.72 -1.34
C VAL A 136 16.62 14.47 -0.94
N ILE A 137 16.09 15.27 -0.03
CA ILE A 137 14.71 15.17 0.45
C ILE A 137 13.93 16.40 -0.03
N VAL A 138 12.86 16.13 -0.77
CA VAL A 138 11.95 17.14 -1.29
C VAL A 138 10.81 17.32 -0.30
N LYS A 139 10.59 18.53 0.19
CA LYS A 139 9.40 18.92 0.97
C LYS A 139 8.33 19.40 0.01
N LEU A 140 7.17 18.78 0.07
CA LEU A 140 6.06 19.01 -0.84
C LEU A 140 4.84 19.58 -0.07
N LEU A 141 4.12 20.49 -0.70
CA LEU A 141 2.74 20.81 -0.36
C LEU A 141 1.84 20.09 -1.37
N ILE A 142 1.01 19.20 -0.89
CA ILE A 142 -0.04 18.53 -1.67
C ILE A 142 -1.31 19.34 -1.45
N PRO A 143 -1.80 20.08 -2.44
CA PRO A 143 -2.96 20.94 -2.25
C PRO A 143 -4.25 20.13 -2.08
N SER A 144 -5.25 20.73 -1.46
CA SER A 144 -6.52 20.07 -1.12
C SER A 144 -7.31 19.59 -2.34
N ASP A 145 -7.12 20.20 -3.48
CA ASP A 145 -7.74 19.86 -4.77
C ASP A 145 -6.95 18.80 -5.57
N ALA A 146 -5.75 18.40 -5.13
CA ALA A 146 -5.01 17.31 -5.76
C ALA A 146 -5.74 15.98 -5.57
N GLN A 147 -5.78 15.17 -6.61
CA GLN A 147 -6.14 13.75 -6.46
C GLN A 147 -5.07 13.06 -5.60
N ARG A 148 -5.50 12.29 -4.62
CA ARG A 148 -4.64 11.66 -3.62
C ARG A 148 -4.97 10.19 -3.49
N SER A 149 -3.95 9.39 -3.25
CA SER A 149 -4.12 7.95 -3.04
C SER A 149 -3.09 7.43 -2.04
N ASN A 150 -3.53 6.62 -1.10
CA ASN A 150 -2.72 5.62 -0.43
C ASN A 150 -3.52 4.33 -0.33
N ALA A 151 -2.88 3.18 -0.42
CA ALA A 151 -3.51 1.90 -0.18
C ALA A 151 -3.40 1.55 1.31
N THR A 152 -2.67 0.52 1.63
CA THR A 152 -2.49 0.02 3.00
C THR A 152 -1.14 0.40 3.60
N GLY A 153 -0.19 0.77 2.73
CA GLY A 153 1.16 1.16 3.11
C GLY A 153 1.30 2.63 3.50
N ARG A 154 2.53 3.00 3.83
CA ARG A 154 2.92 4.36 4.23
C ARG A 154 3.26 5.27 3.04
N LYS A 155 3.42 4.67 1.84
CA LYS A 155 3.71 5.38 0.59
C LYS A 155 2.43 5.92 -0.03
N CYS A 156 2.39 7.22 -0.25
CA CYS A 156 1.24 7.94 -0.79
C CYS A 156 1.54 8.43 -2.20
N ARG A 157 0.48 8.74 -2.97
CA ARG A 157 0.58 9.35 -4.30
C ARG A 157 -0.32 10.58 -4.40
N ALA A 158 0.10 11.56 -5.21
CA ALA A 158 -0.71 12.72 -5.57
C ALA A 158 -0.56 13.06 -7.05
N SER A 159 -1.60 13.66 -7.64
CA SER A 159 -1.56 14.18 -9.02
C SER A 159 -0.76 15.47 -9.12
N THR A 160 -0.76 16.29 -8.07
CA THR A 160 -0.13 17.61 -8.04
C THR A 160 0.57 17.85 -6.71
N ALA A 161 1.72 18.51 -6.76
CA ALA A 161 2.43 18.98 -5.57
C ALA A 161 3.20 20.24 -5.85
N ARG A 162 3.28 21.16 -4.87
CA ARG A 162 4.17 22.31 -4.89
C ARG A 162 5.44 22.00 -4.10
N VAL A 163 6.60 22.22 -4.70
CA VAL A 163 7.89 22.04 -4.03
C VAL A 163 8.15 23.20 -3.09
N LEU A 164 8.13 22.92 -1.78
CA LEU A 164 8.39 23.93 -0.74
C LEU A 164 9.89 24.11 -0.50
N ASP A 165 10.62 22.97 -0.49
CA ASP A 165 12.05 22.98 -0.19
C ASP A 165 12.76 21.74 -0.74
N LEU A 166 14.06 21.86 -0.97
CA LEU A 166 14.99 20.76 -1.24
C LEU A 166 16.01 20.73 -0.10
N GLN A 167 16.20 19.59 0.55
CA GLN A 167 17.03 19.44 1.74
C GLN A 167 18.05 18.32 1.58
N ASP A 168 19.19 18.46 2.27
CA ASP A 168 20.08 17.33 2.51
C ASP A 168 19.46 16.34 3.52
N LYS A 169 20.14 15.20 3.77
CA LYS A 169 19.66 14.22 4.75
C LYS A 169 19.59 14.77 6.18
N GLN A 170 20.40 15.78 6.52
CA GLN A 170 20.43 16.41 7.83
C GLN A 170 19.30 17.45 8.02
N GLY A 171 18.64 17.87 6.93
CA GLY A 171 17.52 18.82 6.96
C GLY A 171 17.92 20.24 6.58
N ASN A 172 19.15 20.47 6.16
CA ASN A 172 19.58 21.79 5.68
C ASN A 172 19.04 22.04 4.29
N SER A 173 18.49 23.24 4.04
CA SER A 173 18.01 23.63 2.72
C SER A 173 19.17 23.72 1.74
N LEU A 174 18.94 23.24 0.52
CA LEU A 174 19.88 23.38 -0.59
C LEU A 174 19.74 24.76 -1.28
N PRO A 175 20.71 25.18 -2.07
CA PRO A 175 20.64 26.42 -2.83
C PRO A 175 19.33 26.53 -3.63
N PRO A 176 18.73 27.74 -3.74
CA PRO A 176 17.42 27.93 -4.38
C PRO A 176 17.33 27.50 -5.85
N ASP A 177 18.45 27.53 -6.56
CA ASP A 177 18.59 27.13 -7.97
C ASP A 177 18.78 25.61 -8.18
N THR A 178 18.90 24.86 -7.09
CA THR A 178 19.04 23.40 -7.15
C THR A 178 17.85 22.76 -7.87
N THR A 179 18.16 21.85 -8.79
CA THR A 179 17.19 20.95 -9.44
C THR A 179 17.45 19.54 -8.96
N ALA A 180 16.42 18.89 -8.44
CA ALA A 180 16.44 17.46 -8.13
C ALA A 180 15.57 16.72 -9.14
N TYR A 181 15.83 15.42 -9.37
CA TYR A 181 15.07 14.56 -10.26
C TYR A 181 14.59 13.30 -9.56
N SER A 182 13.54 12.70 -10.10
CA SER A 182 12.98 11.44 -9.59
C SER A 182 13.97 10.28 -9.83
N GLY A 183 14.06 9.34 -8.92
CA GLY A 183 14.90 8.15 -9.10
C GLY A 183 14.39 7.15 -10.17
N TYR A 184 13.15 7.29 -10.62
CA TYR A 184 12.53 6.42 -11.64
C TYR A 184 12.39 7.09 -13.00
N ASP A 185 12.29 8.42 -13.01
CA ASP A 185 12.13 9.23 -14.20
C ASP A 185 12.99 10.49 -14.03
N THR A 186 14.12 10.52 -14.71
CA THR A 186 15.09 11.62 -14.60
C THR A 186 14.60 12.93 -15.24
N ASP A 187 13.61 12.86 -16.13
CA ASP A 187 12.98 14.02 -16.75
C ASP A 187 11.98 14.69 -15.79
N PHE A 188 11.49 13.93 -14.80
CA PHE A 188 10.58 14.46 -13.78
C PHE A 188 11.37 15.18 -12.67
N THR A 189 11.36 16.52 -12.71
CA THR A 189 12.23 17.35 -11.88
C THR A 189 11.49 18.15 -10.81
N TYR A 190 12.19 18.43 -9.71
CA TYR A 190 11.75 19.21 -8.57
C TYR A 190 12.61 20.45 -8.40
N LYS A 191 11.99 21.64 -8.41
CA LYS A 191 12.64 22.93 -8.14
C LYS A 191 11.85 23.69 -7.08
N LYS A 192 12.53 24.30 -6.12
CA LYS A 192 11.89 25.09 -5.05
C LYS A 192 10.93 26.15 -5.63
N GLY A 193 9.74 26.20 -5.08
CA GLY A 193 8.67 27.13 -5.49
C GLY A 193 7.88 26.72 -6.74
N LYS A 194 8.28 25.65 -7.45
CA LYS A 194 7.55 25.17 -8.63
C LYS A 194 6.50 24.14 -8.24
N THR A 195 5.45 24.07 -9.06
CA THR A 195 4.44 23.01 -8.99
C THR A 195 4.80 21.93 -10.00
N VAL A 196 4.68 20.68 -9.60
CA VAL A 196 4.79 19.49 -10.42
C VAL A 196 3.42 18.85 -10.56
N HIS A 197 3.12 18.29 -11.71
CA HIS A 197 1.85 17.70 -12.05
C HIS A 197 2.03 16.40 -12.84
N VAL A 198 1.14 15.45 -12.64
CA VAL A 198 1.05 14.19 -13.38
C VAL A 198 -0.30 14.12 -14.05
N GLU A 199 -0.32 14.06 -15.40
CA GLU A 199 -1.55 14.13 -16.19
C GLU A 199 -2.36 12.82 -16.12
N ASP A 200 -1.70 11.67 -16.08
CA ASP A 200 -2.27 10.32 -16.10
C ASP A 200 -2.33 9.68 -14.70
N PHE A 201 -2.72 10.45 -13.68
CA PHE A 201 -2.81 9.95 -12.31
C PHE A 201 -3.74 8.74 -12.22
N ASP A 202 -3.21 7.61 -11.75
CA ASP A 202 -4.01 6.41 -11.53
C ASP A 202 -4.83 6.55 -10.23
N THR A 203 -6.15 6.61 -10.38
CA THR A 203 -7.09 6.72 -9.27
C THR A 203 -7.30 5.41 -8.51
N ASN A 204 -6.84 4.28 -9.06
CA ASN A 204 -6.89 3.00 -8.35
C ASN A 204 -5.93 3.04 -7.16
N ARG A 205 -6.48 3.15 -5.95
CA ARG A 205 -5.70 3.27 -4.72
C ARG A 205 -4.82 2.05 -4.42
N TRP A 206 -5.22 0.87 -4.89
CA TRP A 206 -4.51 -0.39 -4.66
C TRP A 206 -3.24 -0.52 -5.51
N ASN A 207 -3.11 0.28 -6.54
CA ASN A 207 -1.96 0.29 -7.42
C ASN A 207 -0.88 1.23 -6.88
N GLU A 208 -0.17 0.84 -5.83
CA GLU A 208 0.78 1.70 -5.10
C GLU A 208 1.98 2.16 -5.95
N CYS A 209 2.36 1.39 -6.96
CA CYS A 209 3.47 1.72 -7.86
C CYS A 209 3.02 2.42 -9.14
N ALA A 210 1.72 2.75 -9.29
CA ALA A 210 1.19 3.42 -10.47
C ALA A 210 1.61 4.90 -10.56
N THR A 211 1.20 5.53 -11.65
CA THR A 211 1.51 6.92 -11.97
C THR A 211 1.05 7.88 -10.89
N GLY A 212 1.94 8.78 -10.51
CA GLY A 212 1.70 9.76 -9.45
C GLY A 212 2.99 10.29 -8.82
N ILE A 213 2.87 11.38 -8.10
CA ILE A 213 3.95 11.92 -7.27
C ILE A 213 3.96 11.13 -5.97
N HIS A 214 4.86 10.16 -5.85
CA HIS A 214 5.01 9.37 -4.62
C HIS A 214 5.64 10.17 -3.50
N PHE A 215 5.07 10.07 -2.29
CA PHE A 215 5.56 10.79 -1.10
C PHE A 215 5.22 10.03 0.19
N PHE A 216 5.81 10.46 1.29
CA PHE A 216 5.54 9.99 2.65
C PHE A 216 4.99 11.15 3.49
N ILE A 217 4.24 10.83 4.54
CA ILE A 217 3.68 11.83 5.46
C ILE A 217 4.76 12.37 6.41
N THR A 218 5.76 11.56 6.73
CA THR A 218 6.85 12.01 7.61
C THR A 218 8.17 12.08 6.85
N ARG A 219 9.03 13.03 7.28
CA ARG A 219 10.36 13.22 6.69
C ARG A 219 11.26 12.00 6.88
N ILE A 220 11.19 11.35 8.05
CA ILE A 220 12.04 10.20 8.36
C ILE A 220 11.77 9.03 7.40
N GLU A 221 10.53 8.78 7.04
CA GLU A 221 10.16 7.74 6.08
C GLU A 221 10.81 7.99 4.71
N ALA A 222 10.85 9.25 4.24
CA ALA A 222 11.49 9.60 2.99
C ALA A 222 13.03 9.50 3.05
N VAL A 223 13.65 9.70 4.22
CA VAL A 223 15.11 9.57 4.42
C VAL A 223 15.53 8.10 4.40
N GLU A 224 14.76 7.23 5.05
CA GLU A 224 15.06 5.81 5.20
C GLU A 224 14.67 4.96 3.97
N TYR A 225 13.71 5.45 3.14
CA TYR A 225 13.30 4.80 1.89
C TYR A 225 14.42 4.77 0.86
#